data_9c93782b912c7ecd01ccbf1a686c25d2
#
_entry.id   9c93782b912c7ecd01ccbf1a686c25d2
#
_cell.length_a   1.000
_cell.length_b   1.000
_cell.length_c   1.000
_cell.angle_alpha   90.00
_cell.angle_beta   90.00
_cell.angle_gamma   90.00
#
_symmetry.space_group_name_H-M   'P 1'
#
loop_
_entity.id
_entity.type
_entity.pdbx_description
1 polymer ?
#
loop_
_entity_poly.entity_id
_entity_poly.type
_entity_poly.pdbx_seq_one_letter_code
_entity_poly.pdbx_strand_id
1 'polypeptide(L)'
;MLSDTQMEQVRKFAEEVAVREGCVLYDLEFHDGGGARSLRVYIDKASGGVSIDDCANVSRGLNLRLDVEDVIPGGAYDLEVSSPGLDRKLTQAWHFEQAIGKRVRLQFRDETGAFKPYEGDLIGVEGSRLVFENAKGPFSLDFPMVTKARIAIGDILQKKPAPGKKKR
;
A
#
# COMPACT_ATOMS: atom_id res chain seq x y z
N MET A 1 11.35 17.85 -2.29
CA MET A 1 10.11 17.23 -1.79
C MET A 1 8.89 17.85 -2.44
N LEU A 2 7.92 17.03 -2.76
CA LEU A 2 6.69 17.54 -3.37
C LEU A 2 5.78 18.15 -2.31
N SER A 3 5.10 19.23 -2.68
CA SER A 3 4.10 19.81 -1.80
C SER A 3 2.87 18.90 -1.76
N ASP A 4 1.99 19.17 -0.79
CA ASP A 4 0.74 18.42 -0.68
C ASP A 4 -0.10 18.55 -1.95
N THR A 5 -0.14 19.74 -2.52
CA THR A 5 -0.88 19.98 -3.76
C THR A 5 -0.28 19.17 -4.91
N GLN A 6 1.05 19.15 -5.01
CA GLN A 6 1.71 18.40 -6.06
C GLN A 6 1.48 16.90 -5.89
N MET A 7 1.56 16.39 -4.65
CA MET A 7 1.27 14.97 -4.39
C MET A 7 -0.17 14.62 -4.76
N GLU A 8 -1.10 15.52 -4.47
CA GLU A 8 -2.50 15.28 -4.81
C GLU A 8 -2.70 15.22 -6.31
N GLN A 9 -2.02 16.09 -7.05
CA GLN A 9 -2.09 16.06 -8.51
C GLN A 9 -1.49 14.77 -9.07
N VAL A 10 -0.35 14.34 -8.53
CA VAL A 10 0.29 13.10 -8.96
C VAL A 10 -0.65 11.91 -8.67
N ARG A 11 -1.27 11.92 -7.50
CA ARG A 11 -2.21 10.85 -7.12
C ARG A 11 -3.39 10.80 -8.09
N LYS A 12 -3.94 11.95 -8.42
CA LYS A 12 -5.07 12.02 -9.34
C LYS A 12 -4.70 11.46 -10.71
N PHE A 13 -3.54 11.85 -11.23
CA PHE A 13 -3.09 11.34 -12.52
C PHE A 13 -2.85 9.83 -12.47
N ALA A 14 -2.24 9.36 -11.38
CA ALA A 14 -1.99 7.94 -11.22
C ALA A 14 -3.30 7.15 -11.16
N GLU A 15 -4.31 7.68 -10.46
CA GLU A 15 -5.61 7.04 -10.41
C GLU A 15 -6.26 6.97 -11.79
N GLU A 16 -6.21 8.06 -12.54
CA GLU A 16 -6.80 8.10 -13.86
C GLU A 16 -6.16 7.10 -14.80
N VAL A 17 -4.82 7.02 -14.78
CA VAL A 17 -4.11 6.11 -15.65
C VAL A 17 -4.35 4.66 -15.23
N ALA A 18 -4.35 4.38 -13.94
CA ALA A 18 -4.60 3.03 -13.45
C ALA A 18 -5.97 2.53 -13.88
N VAL A 19 -7.00 3.37 -13.72
CA VAL A 19 -8.37 3.01 -14.07
C VAL A 19 -8.48 2.74 -15.57
N ARG A 20 -7.80 3.55 -16.38
CA ARG A 20 -7.82 3.36 -17.83
C ARG A 20 -7.28 1.98 -18.20
N GLU A 21 -6.35 1.46 -17.44
CA GLU A 21 -5.76 0.14 -17.70
C GLU A 21 -6.48 -0.98 -16.95
N GLY A 22 -7.64 -0.71 -16.37
CA GLY A 22 -8.41 -1.73 -15.67
C GLY A 22 -7.93 -2.02 -14.26
N CYS A 23 -7.13 -1.12 -13.69
CA CYS A 23 -6.55 -1.29 -12.37
C CYS A 23 -7.04 -0.20 -11.44
N VAL A 24 -6.65 -0.30 -10.16
CA VAL A 24 -6.90 0.76 -9.19
C VAL A 24 -5.56 1.17 -8.58
N LEU A 25 -5.45 2.42 -8.17
CA LEU A 25 -4.27 2.88 -7.46
C LEU A 25 -4.37 2.39 -6.02
N TYR A 26 -3.42 1.59 -5.58
CA TYR A 26 -3.41 1.07 -4.22
C TYR A 26 -2.67 2.02 -3.29
N ASP A 27 -1.48 2.48 -3.68
CA ASP A 27 -0.68 3.36 -2.85
C ASP A 27 0.32 4.11 -3.72
N LEU A 28 0.89 5.17 -3.18
CA LEU A 28 1.79 6.05 -3.91
C LEU A 28 2.80 6.62 -2.93
N GLU A 29 4.09 6.54 -3.27
CA GLU A 29 5.17 7.05 -2.43
C GLU A 29 6.14 7.83 -3.28
N PHE A 30 6.57 8.98 -2.80
CA PHE A 30 7.63 9.74 -3.46
C PHE A 30 8.80 9.86 -2.50
N HIS A 31 9.94 9.34 -2.91
CA HIS A 31 11.15 9.37 -2.11
C HIS A 31 12.12 10.38 -2.71
N ASP A 32 12.54 11.33 -1.91
CA ASP A 32 13.36 12.44 -2.36
C ASP A 32 14.48 12.69 -1.36
N GLY A 33 15.46 11.81 -1.36
CA GLY A 33 16.57 11.94 -0.45
C GLY A 33 17.72 11.06 -0.91
N GLY A 34 18.87 11.29 -0.35
CA GLY A 34 20.02 10.47 -0.67
C GLY A 34 20.52 10.59 -2.10
N GLY A 35 20.19 11.66 -2.78
CA GLY A 35 20.64 11.88 -4.15
C GLY A 35 19.82 11.22 -5.23
N ALA A 36 18.95 10.27 -4.85
CA ALA A 36 18.08 9.59 -5.82
C ALA A 36 16.65 9.96 -5.53
N ARG A 37 15.87 10.21 -6.57
CA ARG A 37 14.45 10.52 -6.44
C ARG A 37 13.66 9.44 -7.14
N SER A 38 12.60 8.96 -6.49
CA SER A 38 11.76 7.93 -7.09
C SER A 38 10.31 8.13 -6.73
N LEU A 39 9.44 7.87 -7.70
CA LEU A 39 8.01 7.82 -7.49
C LEU A 39 7.60 6.36 -7.62
N ARG A 40 7.05 5.80 -6.54
CA ARG A 40 6.59 4.42 -6.51
C ARG A 40 5.09 4.38 -6.50
N VAL A 41 4.54 3.67 -7.47
CA VAL A 41 3.11 3.57 -7.66
C VAL A 41 2.73 2.09 -7.51
N TYR A 42 1.79 1.82 -6.62
CA TYR A 42 1.31 0.45 -6.39
C TYR A 42 -0.10 0.34 -6.95
N ILE A 43 -0.30 -0.59 -7.86
CA ILE A 43 -1.60 -0.78 -8.50
C ILE A 43 -2.11 -2.18 -8.17
N ASP A 44 -3.43 -2.32 -8.15
CA ASP A 44 -4.07 -3.58 -7.85
C ASP A 44 -5.19 -3.82 -8.86
N LYS A 45 -5.73 -5.03 -8.85
CA LYS A 45 -6.77 -5.40 -9.81
C LYS A 45 -7.79 -6.27 -9.11
N ALA A 46 -9.06 -5.92 -9.28
CA ALA A 46 -10.13 -6.64 -8.59
C ALA A 46 -10.22 -8.10 -9.04
N SER A 47 -9.83 -8.38 -10.26
CA SER A 47 -9.98 -9.72 -10.83
C SER A 47 -8.82 -10.66 -10.50
N GLY A 48 -7.89 -10.24 -9.67
CA GLY A 48 -6.74 -11.07 -9.34
C GLY A 48 -5.45 -10.30 -9.45
N GLY A 49 -4.39 -10.95 -9.87
CA GLY A 49 -3.09 -10.32 -9.89
C GLY A 49 -2.90 -9.32 -11.00
N VAL A 50 -2.01 -8.39 -10.76
CA VAL A 50 -1.59 -7.41 -11.74
C VAL A 50 -0.48 -8.04 -12.58
N SER A 51 -0.55 -7.90 -13.91
CA SER A 51 0.45 -8.45 -14.79
C SER A 51 1.60 -7.46 -14.99
N ILE A 52 2.68 -7.97 -15.56
CA ILE A 52 3.81 -7.13 -15.95
C ILE A 52 3.35 -6.10 -16.99
N ASP A 53 2.49 -6.54 -17.91
CA ASP A 53 1.96 -5.63 -18.94
C ASP A 53 1.12 -4.52 -18.31
N ASP A 54 0.32 -4.85 -17.29
CA ASP A 54 -0.45 -3.82 -16.60
C ASP A 54 0.48 -2.76 -16.02
N CYS A 55 1.54 -3.19 -15.36
CA CYS A 55 2.51 -2.26 -14.76
C CYS A 55 3.19 -1.41 -15.84
N ALA A 56 3.58 -2.05 -16.95
CA ALA A 56 4.26 -1.33 -18.02
C ALA A 56 3.33 -0.29 -18.66
N ASN A 57 2.06 -0.66 -18.86
CA ASN A 57 1.10 0.27 -19.46
C ASN A 57 0.81 1.45 -18.55
N VAL A 58 0.64 1.20 -17.24
CA VAL A 58 0.42 2.29 -16.31
C VAL A 58 1.66 3.17 -16.24
N SER A 59 2.85 2.56 -16.23
CA SER A 59 4.09 3.32 -16.19
C SER A 59 4.22 4.26 -17.38
N ARG A 60 3.96 3.76 -18.59
CA ARG A 60 4.05 4.58 -19.80
C ARG A 60 3.04 5.72 -19.78
N GLY A 61 1.79 5.40 -19.44
CA GLY A 61 0.74 6.41 -19.41
C GLY A 61 0.98 7.49 -18.38
N LEU A 62 1.41 7.07 -17.19
CA LEU A 62 1.66 8.02 -16.13
C LEU A 62 2.89 8.88 -16.42
N ASN A 63 3.94 8.26 -16.98
CA ASN A 63 5.14 8.99 -17.32
C ASN A 63 4.82 10.11 -18.33
N LEU A 64 4.04 9.78 -19.34
CA LEU A 64 3.62 10.77 -20.33
C LEU A 64 2.80 11.89 -19.68
N ARG A 65 1.86 11.52 -18.81
CA ARG A 65 1.01 12.50 -18.16
C ARG A 65 1.82 13.43 -17.26
N LEU A 66 2.76 12.88 -16.51
CA LEU A 66 3.60 13.70 -15.63
C LEU A 66 4.52 14.64 -16.40
N ASP A 67 5.02 14.18 -17.57
CA ASP A 67 5.83 15.03 -18.41
C ASP A 67 5.03 16.20 -18.98
N VAL A 68 3.84 15.92 -19.48
CA VAL A 68 3.01 16.94 -20.10
C VAL A 68 2.56 17.98 -19.07
N GLU A 69 2.14 17.52 -17.89
CA GLU A 69 1.63 18.43 -16.87
C GLU A 69 2.73 19.07 -16.01
N ASP A 70 3.94 18.54 -16.11
CA ASP A 70 5.12 19.10 -15.44
C ASP A 70 4.88 19.32 -13.94
N VAL A 71 4.33 18.32 -13.27
CA VAL A 71 3.95 18.43 -11.87
C VAL A 71 5.13 18.24 -10.93
N ILE A 72 6.10 17.41 -11.30
CA ILE A 72 7.22 17.08 -10.43
C ILE A 72 8.43 17.92 -10.81
N PRO A 73 8.74 18.95 -10.02
CA PRO A 73 9.85 19.83 -10.34
C PRO A 73 11.19 19.21 -9.94
N GLY A 74 12.27 19.81 -10.38
CA GLY A 74 13.58 19.51 -9.85
C GLY A 74 14.36 18.46 -10.62
N GLY A 75 13.97 18.11 -11.81
CA GLY A 75 14.78 17.24 -12.65
C GLY A 75 14.39 15.77 -12.60
N ALA A 76 15.36 14.93 -12.88
CA ALA A 76 15.10 13.52 -13.10
C ALA A 76 14.64 12.76 -11.85
N TYR A 77 13.77 11.81 -12.05
CA TYR A 77 13.35 10.86 -11.03
C TYR A 77 13.03 9.54 -11.72
N ASP A 78 13.03 8.46 -10.94
CA ASP A 78 12.66 7.14 -11.45
C ASP A 78 11.19 6.89 -11.15
N LEU A 79 10.46 6.36 -12.12
CA LEU A 79 9.08 5.95 -11.93
C LEU A 79 9.02 4.43 -11.88
N GLU A 80 8.51 3.90 -10.77
CA GLU A 80 8.37 2.46 -10.56
C GLU A 80 6.91 2.13 -10.35
N VAL A 81 6.39 1.18 -11.11
CA VAL A 81 5.00 0.74 -10.96
C VAL A 81 5.02 -0.75 -10.67
N SER A 82 4.37 -1.16 -9.59
CA SER A 82 4.34 -2.57 -9.20
C SER A 82 3.04 -2.88 -8.46
N SER A 83 2.85 -4.15 -8.13
CA SER A 83 1.75 -4.54 -7.26
C SER A 83 2.19 -4.37 -5.81
N PRO A 84 1.22 -4.21 -4.88
CA PRO A 84 1.59 -4.02 -3.47
C PRO A 84 2.11 -5.27 -2.76
N GLY A 85 2.02 -6.43 -3.40
CA GLY A 85 2.51 -7.66 -2.78
C GLY A 85 1.47 -8.31 -1.89
N LEU A 86 1.80 -9.49 -1.35
CA LEU A 86 0.89 -10.22 -0.48
C LEU A 86 0.89 -9.65 0.94
N ASP A 87 2.02 -9.11 1.38
CA ASP A 87 2.14 -8.52 2.72
C ASP A 87 1.97 -7.01 2.66
N ARG A 88 1.03 -6.57 1.87
CA ARG A 88 0.84 -5.17 1.56
C ARG A 88 0.53 -4.31 2.77
N LYS A 89 0.93 -3.04 2.68
CA LYS A 89 0.60 -2.05 3.72
C LYS A 89 -0.87 -1.68 3.64
N LEU A 90 -1.45 -1.41 4.78
CA LEU A 90 -2.84 -0.98 4.88
C LEU A 90 -2.84 0.47 5.36
N THR A 91 -3.03 1.40 4.42
CA THR A 91 -2.90 2.83 4.72
C THR A 91 -4.20 3.60 4.54
N GLN A 92 -5.22 2.98 3.95
CA GLN A 92 -6.52 3.60 3.70
C GLN A 92 -7.61 2.74 4.29
N ALA A 93 -8.74 3.35 4.60
CA ALA A 93 -9.85 2.59 5.17
C ALA A 93 -10.28 1.44 4.24
N TRP A 94 -10.32 1.67 2.93
CA TRP A 94 -10.75 0.63 2.01
C TRP A 94 -9.74 -0.52 1.91
N HIS A 95 -8.48 -0.28 2.26
CA HIS A 95 -7.49 -1.36 2.31
C HIS A 95 -7.90 -2.39 3.36
N PHE A 96 -8.41 -1.92 4.49
CA PHE A 96 -8.87 -2.83 5.55
C PHE A 96 -10.10 -3.60 5.11
N GLU A 97 -11.01 -2.97 4.37
CA GLU A 97 -12.18 -3.70 3.87
C GLU A 97 -11.78 -4.86 2.98
N GLN A 98 -10.75 -4.68 2.17
CA GLN A 98 -10.24 -5.77 1.34
C GLN A 98 -9.50 -6.83 2.13
N ALA A 99 -9.04 -6.48 3.32
CA ALA A 99 -8.25 -7.39 4.14
C ALA A 99 -9.11 -8.21 5.12
N ILE A 100 -10.43 -8.06 5.09
CA ILE A 100 -11.30 -8.84 5.97
C ILE A 100 -11.07 -10.33 5.70
N GLY A 101 -10.89 -11.09 6.78
CA GLY A 101 -10.57 -12.50 6.70
C GLY A 101 -9.08 -12.80 6.72
N LYS A 102 -8.26 -11.79 6.73
CA LYS A 102 -6.80 -11.97 6.72
C LYS A 102 -6.18 -11.54 8.03
N ARG A 103 -5.02 -12.10 8.31
CA ARG A 103 -4.29 -11.71 9.51
C ARG A 103 -3.57 -10.41 9.27
N VAL A 104 -3.67 -9.49 10.23
CA VAL A 104 -3.11 -8.15 10.12
C VAL A 104 -2.17 -7.92 11.31
N ARG A 105 -1.00 -7.37 11.01
CA ARG A 105 -0.06 -6.91 12.03
C ARG A 105 -0.07 -5.39 12.00
N LEU A 106 -0.27 -4.77 13.16
CA LEU A 106 -0.36 -3.32 13.20
C LEU A 106 0.27 -2.74 14.46
N GLN A 107 0.46 -1.44 14.41
CA GLN A 107 0.84 -0.64 15.55
C GLN A 107 -0.22 0.43 15.70
N PHE A 108 -0.64 0.67 16.93
CA PHE A 108 -1.66 1.69 17.18
C PHE A 108 -1.24 2.55 18.38
N ARG A 109 -1.87 3.71 18.48
CA ARG A 109 -1.64 4.60 19.60
C ARG A 109 -2.83 4.45 20.55
N ASP A 110 -2.54 4.16 21.83
CA ASP A 110 -3.62 3.98 22.80
C ASP A 110 -4.04 5.32 23.40
N GLU A 111 -4.93 5.26 24.38
CA GLU A 111 -5.49 6.47 24.99
C GLU A 111 -4.45 7.33 25.68
N THR A 112 -3.36 6.72 26.12
CA THR A 112 -2.28 7.46 26.79
C THR A 112 -1.29 8.05 25.81
N GLY A 113 -1.44 7.75 24.50
CA GLY A 113 -0.51 8.19 23.49
C GLY A 113 0.63 7.23 23.24
N ALA A 114 0.66 6.10 23.94
CA ALA A 114 1.72 5.11 23.78
C ALA A 114 1.47 4.26 22.53
N PHE A 115 2.55 3.88 21.86
CA PHE A 115 2.46 3.00 20.71
C PHE A 115 2.43 1.56 21.17
N LYS A 116 1.52 0.78 20.65
CA LYS A 116 1.37 -0.63 21.02
C LYS A 116 1.22 -1.51 19.80
N PRO A 117 1.81 -2.71 19.81
CA PRO A 117 1.66 -3.63 18.70
C PRO A 117 0.42 -4.48 18.86
N TYR A 118 -0.12 -4.95 17.75
CA TYR A 118 -1.24 -5.90 17.77
C TYR A 118 -1.14 -6.78 16.54
N GLU A 119 -1.55 -8.02 16.67
CA GLU A 119 -1.66 -8.93 15.55
C GLU A 119 -2.89 -9.80 15.75
N GLY A 120 -3.74 -9.89 14.72
CA GLY A 120 -4.95 -10.69 14.79
C GLY A 120 -5.64 -10.75 13.44
N ASP A 121 -6.70 -11.54 13.38
CA ASP A 121 -7.49 -11.66 12.16
C ASP A 121 -8.48 -10.53 12.09
N LEU A 122 -8.54 -9.88 10.95
CA LEU A 122 -9.51 -8.80 10.73
C LEU A 122 -10.85 -9.43 10.40
N ILE A 123 -11.84 -9.21 11.28
CA ILE A 123 -13.16 -9.83 11.15
C ILE A 123 -14.10 -8.93 10.36
N GLY A 124 -14.03 -7.63 10.59
CA GLY A 124 -14.94 -6.72 9.91
C GLY A 124 -14.52 -5.27 10.05
N VAL A 125 -15.18 -4.43 9.26
CA VAL A 125 -14.98 -2.98 9.30
C VAL A 125 -16.36 -2.36 9.40
N GLU A 126 -16.60 -1.58 10.46
CA GLU A 126 -17.88 -0.93 10.70
C GLU A 126 -17.65 0.57 10.79
N GLY A 127 -17.85 1.25 9.66
CA GLY A 127 -17.49 2.67 9.59
C GLY A 127 -15.99 2.85 9.74
N SER A 128 -15.56 3.57 10.75
CA SER A 128 -14.13 3.72 11.03
C SER A 128 -13.62 2.69 12.03
N ARG A 129 -14.50 1.80 12.53
CA ARG A 129 -14.10 0.83 13.55
C ARG A 129 -13.63 -0.46 12.90
N LEU A 130 -12.44 -0.88 13.27
CA LEU A 130 -11.86 -2.13 12.81
C LEU A 130 -12.07 -3.19 13.88
N VAL A 131 -12.58 -4.34 13.51
CA VAL A 131 -12.89 -5.42 14.46
C VAL A 131 -11.97 -6.60 14.17
N PHE A 132 -11.23 -7.00 15.19
CA PHE A 132 -10.23 -8.07 15.10
C PHE A 132 -10.49 -9.14 16.12
N GLU A 133 -9.86 -10.29 15.91
CA GLU A 133 -9.88 -11.37 16.87
C GLU A 133 -8.55 -12.11 16.84
N ASN A 134 -8.06 -12.53 18.01
CA ASN A 134 -6.90 -13.40 18.09
C ASN A 134 -7.08 -14.35 19.28
N ALA A 135 -6.02 -15.07 19.63
CA ALA A 135 -6.10 -16.06 20.68
C ALA A 135 -6.51 -15.50 22.04
N LYS A 136 -6.30 -14.19 22.26
CA LYS A 136 -6.65 -13.54 23.51
C LYS A 136 -8.09 -13.02 23.51
N GLY A 137 -8.80 -13.09 22.41
CA GLY A 137 -10.18 -12.68 22.28
C GLY A 137 -10.39 -11.57 21.30
N PRO A 138 -11.59 -10.97 21.31
CA PRO A 138 -11.90 -9.91 20.35
C PRO A 138 -11.20 -8.59 20.72
N PHE A 139 -10.98 -7.77 19.71
CA PHE A 139 -10.34 -6.47 19.87
C PHE A 139 -10.87 -5.54 18.81
N SER A 140 -11.17 -4.32 19.16
CA SER A 140 -11.61 -3.34 18.17
C SER A 140 -10.87 -2.03 18.37
N LEU A 141 -10.79 -1.25 17.29
CA LEU A 141 -9.93 -0.10 17.25
C LEU A 141 -10.44 0.83 16.15
N ASP A 142 -10.43 2.12 16.39
CA ASP A 142 -10.80 3.08 15.35
C ASP A 142 -9.64 3.28 14.39
N PHE A 143 -9.96 3.34 13.11
CA PHE A 143 -8.96 3.49 12.08
C PHE A 143 -7.95 4.62 12.35
N PRO A 144 -8.37 5.82 12.77
CA PRO A 144 -7.40 6.89 13.01
C PRO A 144 -6.35 6.59 14.07
N MET A 145 -6.60 5.61 14.95
CA MET A 145 -5.62 5.24 15.97
C MET A 145 -4.50 4.37 15.41
N VAL A 146 -4.67 3.81 14.22
CA VAL A 146 -3.66 2.94 13.62
C VAL A 146 -2.53 3.82 13.06
N THR A 147 -1.29 3.51 13.44
CA THR A 147 -0.13 4.24 12.93
C THR A 147 0.56 3.50 11.81
N LYS A 148 0.53 2.16 11.85
CA LYS A 148 1.09 1.31 10.79
C LYS A 148 0.28 0.03 10.75
N ALA A 149 0.08 -0.51 9.57
CA ALA A 149 -0.59 -1.81 9.43
C ALA A 149 -0.13 -2.50 8.17
N ARG A 150 -0.09 -3.82 8.22
CA ARG A 150 0.37 -4.65 7.11
C ARG A 150 -0.28 -6.02 7.22
N ILE A 151 -0.61 -6.63 6.09
CA ILE A 151 -1.10 -8.00 6.10
C ILE A 151 0.06 -8.91 6.52
N ALA A 152 -0.20 -9.81 7.47
CA ALA A 152 0.79 -10.73 7.98
C ALA A 152 0.67 -12.07 7.27
N ILE A 153 1.68 -12.42 6.49
CA ILE A 153 1.69 -13.70 5.78
C ILE A 153 2.85 -14.57 6.21
N GLY A 154 3.44 -14.23 7.35
CA GLY A 154 4.68 -14.84 7.78
C GLY A 154 4.71 -16.35 7.77
N ASP A 155 3.63 -16.97 8.23
CA ASP A 155 3.61 -18.43 8.28
C ASP A 155 3.74 -19.05 6.90
N ILE A 156 3.10 -18.46 5.92
CA ILE A 156 3.18 -18.95 4.55
C ILE A 156 4.60 -18.79 4.02
N LEU A 157 5.17 -17.63 4.25
CA LEU A 157 6.54 -17.38 3.80
C LEU A 157 7.55 -18.23 4.52
N GLN A 158 7.33 -18.48 5.81
CA GLN A 158 8.25 -19.30 6.57
C GLN A 158 8.30 -20.72 6.04
N LYS A 159 7.20 -21.21 5.56
CA LYS A 159 7.18 -22.56 5.01
C LYS A 159 7.87 -22.64 3.67
N LYS A 160 7.80 -21.56 2.92
CA LYS A 160 8.39 -21.58 1.62
C LYS A 160 9.85 -21.54 1.58
N PRO A 161 10.41 -20.63 2.22
CA PRO A 161 11.77 -20.40 1.99
C PRO A 161 12.61 -21.38 2.36
N ALA A 162 12.32 -21.90 3.12
CA ALA A 162 13.28 -22.72 3.42
C ALA A 162 13.98 -22.90 2.21
N PRO A 163 13.73 -23.01 1.47
CA PRO A 163 14.42 -23.31 0.46
C PRO A 163 15.11 -22.44 -0.17
N GLY A 164 15.10 -22.36 -0.17
CA GLY A 164 15.71 -21.89 -0.86
C GLY A 164 16.49 -20.94 -0.74
N LYS A 165 16.79 -20.67 -0.34
CA LYS A 165 17.44 -19.90 -0.40
C LYS A 165 18.59 -19.98 -0.39
N LYS A 166 18.64 -20.42 -0.12
CA LYS A 166 19.42 -20.66 -0.19
C LYS A 166 20.09 -20.84 -0.78
N LYS A 167 20.26 -20.72 -0.85
CA LYS A 167 20.82 -20.98 -1.48
C LYS A 167 21.52 -20.72 -1.93
N ARG A 168 21.85 -20.51 -1.82
CA ARG A 168 22.53 -20.36 -2.43
C ARG A 168 23.21 -20.22 -2.58
#